data_08cd60ddbbd6533118b929f6752e3054
#
_entry.id   08cd60ddbbd6533118b929f6752e3054
#
_cell.length_a   1.000
_cell.length_b   1.000
_cell.length_c   1.000
_cell.angle_alpha   90.00
_cell.angle_beta   90.00
_cell.angle_gamma   90.00
#
_symmetry.space_group_name_H-M   'P 1'
#
loop_
_entity.id
_entity.type
_entity.pdbx_description
1 polymer ?
#
loop_
_entity_poly.entity_id
_entity_poly.type
_entity_poly.pdbx_seq_one_letter_code
_entity_poly.pdbx_strand_id
1 'polypeptide(L)'
;MNCPTKYKLPNLTLLNKYEDLQFSMTAEEQSRKADRIRDIMDAYRIKIEEGIRALPGPAISEYQVALAPGTRPTRIRALVDDITLAIGSIGVRISVCPDSIVLEIPNDHRSTVPLRSLLEDKAFRESTAELPIAIGSTKVQIAKVIDLVDAPHILVAGATKQGKSVCIHSMVASLLFSKRPDEVKFVFIDPKMSDFSEYRALQNHYLCVLPGTPNEGSAIVTSPQDAANVLEGLCAEMEDRYNTLLQANANNIRDYNRKAEGKLPYIVCFIDEYGDLTVAFGAKKESKELSKRITASIIRLAQRGRA
;
A
#
# COMPACT_ATOMS: atom_id res chain seq x y z
N MET A 1 -27.68 7.19 7.88
CA MET A 1 -27.14 7.13 9.26
C MET A 1 -26.50 8.46 9.60
N ASN A 2 -26.98 9.16 10.63
CA ASN A 2 -26.42 10.45 11.00
C ASN A 2 -25.07 10.25 11.70
N CYS A 3 -23.99 10.71 11.08
CA CYS A 3 -22.71 10.83 11.78
C CYS A 3 -22.90 11.82 12.93
N PRO A 4 -22.54 11.48 14.18
CA PRO A 4 -22.63 12.43 15.28
C PRO A 4 -21.77 13.67 14.96
N THR A 5 -22.36 14.85 15.06
CA THR A 5 -21.74 16.14 14.79
C THR A 5 -20.44 16.40 15.60
N LYS A 6 -20.08 15.51 16.52
CA LYS A 6 -18.92 15.56 17.42
C LYS A 6 -17.96 14.38 17.32
N TYR A 7 -17.89 13.69 16.16
CA TYR A 7 -16.91 12.61 16.02
C TYR A 7 -15.48 13.18 16.13
N LYS A 8 -14.69 12.63 17.05
CA LYS A 8 -13.27 12.97 17.23
C LYS A 8 -12.42 11.87 16.61
N LEU A 9 -11.47 12.26 15.77
CA LEU A 9 -10.46 11.32 15.25
C LEU A 9 -9.63 10.73 16.39
N PRO A 10 -9.15 9.49 16.23
CA PRO A 10 -8.28 8.84 17.21
C PRO A 10 -7.03 9.68 17.49
N ASN A 11 -6.54 9.65 18.73
CA ASN A 11 -5.30 10.31 19.09
C ASN A 11 -4.11 9.38 18.81
N LEU A 12 -3.02 9.94 18.30
CA LEU A 12 -1.79 9.18 18.02
C LEU A 12 -1.17 8.52 19.27
N THR A 13 -1.57 8.94 20.48
CA THR A 13 -1.17 8.28 21.73
C THR A 13 -1.68 6.86 21.88
N LEU A 14 -2.68 6.44 21.08
CA LEU A 14 -3.13 5.06 21.01
C LEU A 14 -2.12 4.12 20.34
N LEU A 15 -1.18 4.67 19.58
CA LEU A 15 -0.10 3.92 18.95
C LEU A 15 1.15 3.94 19.82
N ASN A 16 1.83 2.81 19.90
CA ASN A 16 3.08 2.71 20.63
C ASN A 16 4.13 3.67 20.06
N LYS A 17 4.85 4.35 20.96
CA LYS A 17 6.02 5.13 20.60
C LYS A 17 7.24 4.23 20.70
N TYR A 18 8.02 4.18 19.63
CA TYR A 18 9.31 3.52 19.61
C TYR A 18 10.37 4.61 19.61
N GLU A 19 11.28 4.55 20.59
CA GLU A 19 12.40 5.48 20.67
C GLU A 19 13.46 5.05 19.65
N ASP A 20 13.98 6.04 18.94
CA ASP A 20 15.08 5.94 17.97
C ASP A 20 15.06 4.74 17.00
N LEU A 21 14.37 4.95 15.89
CA LEU A 21 14.56 4.12 14.70
C LEU A 21 15.92 4.50 14.07
N GLN A 22 17.00 4.14 14.71
CA GLN A 22 18.26 4.04 14.00
C GLN A 22 18.14 2.89 13.02
N PHE A 23 18.27 3.19 11.73
CA PHE A 23 18.38 2.11 10.74
C PHE A 23 19.50 1.19 11.17
N SER A 24 19.21 -0.11 11.24
CA SER A 24 20.07 -1.12 11.87
C SER A 24 21.42 -1.36 11.17
N MET A 25 21.70 -0.66 10.07
CA MET A 25 22.96 -0.79 9.38
C MET A 25 24.04 0.06 10.03
N THR A 26 25.02 -0.58 10.63
CA THR A 26 26.17 0.12 11.24
C THR A 26 27.06 0.76 10.17
N ALA A 27 27.82 1.80 10.56
CA ALA A 27 28.81 2.41 9.67
C ALA A 27 29.85 1.38 9.16
N GLU A 28 30.21 0.42 10.00
CA GLU A 28 31.10 -0.69 9.65
C GLU A 28 30.51 -1.61 8.56
N GLU A 29 29.22 -1.95 8.66
CA GLU A 29 28.54 -2.76 7.67
C GLU A 29 28.43 -2.01 6.34
N GLN A 30 28.14 -0.71 6.39
CA GLN A 30 28.11 0.15 5.18
C GLN A 30 29.44 0.17 4.47
N SER A 31 30.52 0.41 5.25
CA SER A 31 31.89 0.43 4.69
C SER A 31 32.26 -0.92 4.09
N ARG A 32 32.02 -2.02 4.82
CA ARG A 32 32.31 -3.38 4.35
C ARG A 32 31.61 -3.71 3.03
N LYS A 33 30.32 -3.33 2.89
CA LYS A 33 29.60 -3.57 1.64
C LYS A 33 30.13 -2.66 0.51
N ALA A 34 30.45 -1.40 0.81
CA ALA A 34 31.07 -0.49 -0.16
C ALA A 34 32.43 -0.99 -0.67
N ASP A 35 33.26 -1.49 0.24
CA ASP A 35 34.57 -2.05 -0.13
C ASP A 35 34.44 -3.29 -0.99
N ARG A 36 33.51 -4.19 -0.69
CA ARG A 36 33.22 -5.35 -1.55
C ARG A 36 32.73 -4.94 -2.95
N ILE A 37 31.90 -3.91 -3.05
CA ILE A 37 31.48 -3.37 -4.36
C ILE A 37 32.71 -2.87 -5.12
N ARG A 38 33.61 -2.14 -4.47
CA ARG A 38 34.83 -1.64 -5.08
C ARG A 38 35.71 -2.76 -5.58
N ASP A 39 35.96 -3.77 -4.75
CA ASP A 39 36.79 -4.94 -5.09
C ASP A 39 36.27 -5.67 -6.34
N ILE A 40 34.94 -5.78 -6.47
CA ILE A 40 34.33 -6.39 -7.66
C ILE A 40 34.54 -5.50 -8.89
N MET A 41 34.31 -4.19 -8.77
CA MET A 41 34.52 -3.27 -9.87
C MET A 41 35.97 -3.34 -10.38
N ASP A 42 36.92 -3.40 -9.45
CA ASP A 42 38.34 -3.54 -9.76
C ASP A 42 38.66 -4.88 -10.41
N ALA A 43 38.15 -5.99 -9.88
CA ALA A 43 38.36 -7.33 -10.43
C ALA A 43 37.89 -7.43 -11.91
N TYR A 44 36.77 -6.78 -12.23
CA TYR A 44 36.23 -6.73 -13.59
C TYR A 44 36.73 -5.56 -14.43
N ARG A 45 37.74 -4.81 -13.93
CA ARG A 45 38.33 -3.65 -14.59
C ARG A 45 37.31 -2.58 -15.00
N ILE A 46 36.34 -2.36 -14.11
CA ILE A 46 35.35 -1.29 -14.24
C ILE A 46 35.86 -0.08 -13.49
N LYS A 47 36.19 0.98 -14.25
CA LYS A 47 36.64 2.21 -13.64
C LYS A 47 35.49 2.99 -13.03
N ILE A 48 35.57 3.25 -11.74
CA ILE A 48 34.64 4.10 -10.99
C ILE A 48 35.38 5.35 -10.51
N GLU A 49 34.64 6.44 -10.31
CA GLU A 49 35.19 7.63 -9.63
C GLU A 49 35.37 7.35 -8.15
N GLU A 50 36.20 8.15 -7.47
CA GLU A 50 36.45 7.97 -6.05
C GLU A 50 35.19 8.16 -5.21
N GLY A 51 34.93 7.16 -4.38
CA GLY A 51 33.88 7.17 -3.37
C GLY A 51 32.60 6.49 -3.80
N ILE A 52 32.18 5.52 -2.99
CA ILE A 52 30.83 4.91 -3.04
C ILE A 52 30.02 5.54 -1.93
N ARG A 53 28.95 6.25 -2.28
CA ARG A 53 28.05 6.87 -1.30
C ARG A 53 26.99 5.87 -0.88
N ALA A 54 27.03 5.46 0.38
CA ALA A 54 25.98 4.63 0.98
C ALA A 54 24.84 5.50 1.53
N LEU A 55 23.61 5.14 1.19
CA LEU A 55 22.38 5.73 1.71
C LEU A 55 21.58 4.62 2.40
N PRO A 56 21.67 4.51 3.73
CA PRO A 56 20.97 3.46 4.47
C PRO A 56 19.47 3.69 4.46
N GLY A 57 18.72 2.60 4.26
CA GLY A 57 17.27 2.54 4.39
C GLY A 57 16.84 1.46 5.39
N PRO A 58 15.55 1.36 5.73
CA PRO A 58 15.08 0.41 6.76
C PRO A 58 15.19 -1.05 6.33
N ALA A 59 15.04 -1.37 5.07
CA ALA A 59 15.08 -2.73 4.54
C ALA A 59 16.11 -2.92 3.43
N ILE A 60 16.40 -1.86 2.67
CA ILE A 60 17.30 -1.84 1.53
C ILE A 60 18.16 -0.60 1.64
N SER A 61 19.46 -0.76 1.46
CA SER A 61 20.40 0.36 1.37
C SER A 61 20.85 0.58 -0.06
N GLU A 62 21.05 1.82 -0.44
CA GLU A 62 21.58 2.19 -1.76
C GLU A 62 23.05 2.53 -1.68
N TYR A 63 23.75 2.05 -2.69
CA TYR A 63 25.14 2.40 -2.92
C TYR A 63 25.25 3.10 -4.29
N GLN A 64 25.49 4.40 -4.23
CA GLN A 64 25.67 5.23 -5.43
C GLN A 64 27.12 5.18 -5.87
N VAL A 65 27.34 4.77 -7.11
CA VAL A 65 28.65 4.60 -7.73
C VAL A 65 28.73 5.52 -8.94
N ALA A 66 29.58 6.53 -8.89
CA ALA A 66 29.86 7.36 -10.05
C ALA A 66 30.82 6.62 -10.99
N LEU A 67 30.50 6.60 -12.28
CA LEU A 67 31.29 5.90 -13.29
C LEU A 67 32.34 6.85 -13.91
N ALA A 68 33.56 6.38 -14.01
CA ALA A 68 34.58 7.12 -14.79
C ALA A 68 34.17 7.26 -16.26
N PRO A 69 34.52 8.37 -16.92
CA PRO A 69 34.21 8.63 -18.31
C PRO A 69 34.58 7.46 -19.21
N GLY A 70 33.65 7.08 -20.12
CA GLY A 70 33.82 5.95 -21.02
C GLY A 70 33.41 4.57 -20.45
N THR A 71 33.06 4.48 -19.21
CA THR A 71 32.54 3.23 -18.61
C THR A 71 31.05 3.01 -18.99
N ARG A 72 30.75 1.86 -19.59
CA ARG A 72 29.38 1.54 -20.04
C ARG A 72 28.56 0.92 -18.90
N PRO A 73 27.39 1.49 -18.55
CA PRO A 73 26.53 0.96 -17.49
C PRO A 73 26.08 -0.50 -17.71
N THR A 74 25.97 -0.92 -18.98
CA THR A 74 25.58 -2.30 -19.34
C THR A 74 26.56 -3.35 -18.83
N ARG A 75 27.85 -3.02 -18.71
CA ARG A 75 28.85 -3.93 -18.14
C ARG A 75 28.57 -4.25 -16.68
N ILE A 76 28.12 -3.25 -15.91
CA ILE A 76 27.83 -3.42 -14.49
C ILE A 76 26.53 -4.18 -14.31
N ARG A 77 25.51 -3.94 -15.12
CA ARG A 77 24.28 -4.73 -15.09
C ARG A 77 24.55 -6.22 -15.33
N ALA A 78 25.51 -6.55 -16.16
CA ALA A 78 25.88 -7.95 -16.40
C ALA A 78 26.54 -8.63 -15.18
N LEU A 79 26.99 -7.85 -14.18
CA LEU A 79 27.63 -8.36 -12.97
C LEU A 79 26.69 -8.48 -11.77
N VAL A 80 25.38 -8.35 -11.95
CA VAL A 80 24.43 -8.43 -10.83
C VAL A 80 24.58 -9.71 -10.03
N ASP A 81 24.75 -10.83 -10.70
CA ASP A 81 24.90 -12.15 -10.07
C ASP A 81 26.22 -12.26 -9.32
N ASP A 82 27.30 -11.77 -9.90
CA ASP A 82 28.63 -11.74 -9.28
C ASP A 82 28.64 -10.85 -8.03
N ILE A 83 28.00 -9.67 -8.13
CA ILE A 83 27.85 -8.75 -7.02
C ILE A 83 26.99 -9.36 -5.92
N THR A 84 25.89 -10.02 -6.28
CA THR A 84 25.00 -10.73 -5.36
C THR A 84 25.76 -11.81 -4.59
N LEU A 85 26.57 -12.60 -5.28
CA LEU A 85 27.38 -13.64 -4.68
C LEU A 85 28.45 -13.09 -3.73
N ALA A 86 29.18 -12.07 -4.16
CA ALA A 86 30.27 -11.51 -3.38
C ALA A 86 29.79 -10.73 -2.14
N ILE A 87 28.64 -10.04 -2.21
CA ILE A 87 28.04 -9.35 -1.09
C ILE A 87 27.32 -10.34 -0.14
N GLY A 88 26.87 -11.49 -0.67
CA GLY A 88 26.11 -12.47 0.08
C GLY A 88 24.67 -12.05 0.34
N SER A 89 24.13 -11.12 -0.45
CA SER A 89 22.76 -10.60 -0.31
C SER A 89 21.91 -10.98 -1.53
N ILE A 90 20.83 -11.72 -1.32
CA ILE A 90 19.91 -12.11 -2.41
C ILE A 90 19.00 -10.91 -2.78
N GLY A 91 18.86 -10.64 -4.08
CA GLY A 91 17.94 -9.64 -4.60
C GLY A 91 18.57 -8.25 -4.79
N VAL A 92 19.87 -8.20 -5.05
CA VAL A 92 20.56 -6.98 -5.47
C VAL A 92 19.97 -6.47 -6.78
N ARG A 93 19.67 -5.17 -6.84
CA ARG A 93 19.17 -4.50 -8.05
C ARG A 93 20.10 -3.40 -8.46
N ILE A 94 20.20 -3.17 -9.78
CA ILE A 94 21.01 -2.10 -10.35
C ILE A 94 20.13 -1.17 -11.17
N SER A 95 20.11 0.09 -10.79
CA SER A 95 19.43 1.18 -11.49
C SER A 95 20.47 2.14 -12.07
N VAL A 96 20.22 2.67 -13.28
CA VAL A 96 21.08 3.66 -13.91
C VAL A 96 20.42 5.01 -13.79
N CYS A 97 21.13 5.94 -13.18
CA CYS A 97 20.80 7.36 -13.10
C CYS A 97 21.67 8.15 -14.10
N PRO A 98 21.35 9.43 -14.41
CA PRO A 98 22.10 10.22 -15.38
C PRO A 98 23.61 10.26 -15.13
N ASP A 99 24.03 10.38 -13.86
CA ASP A 99 25.43 10.60 -13.47
C ASP A 99 26.02 9.45 -12.64
N SER A 100 25.24 8.40 -12.35
CA SER A 100 25.68 7.33 -11.46
C SER A 100 24.92 6.04 -11.69
N ILE A 101 25.44 4.97 -11.11
CA ILE A 101 24.73 3.72 -10.93
C ILE A 101 24.36 3.59 -9.45
N VAL A 102 23.16 3.13 -9.20
CA VAL A 102 22.65 2.85 -7.88
C VAL A 102 22.47 1.35 -7.72
N LEU A 103 23.20 0.77 -6.76
CA LEU A 103 23.00 -0.62 -6.33
C LEU A 103 22.08 -0.61 -5.11
N GLU A 104 20.93 -1.23 -5.23
CA GLU A 104 19.99 -1.47 -4.14
C GLU A 104 20.32 -2.83 -3.53
N ILE A 105 20.78 -2.84 -2.29
CA ILE A 105 21.24 -4.03 -1.58
C ILE A 105 20.37 -4.24 -0.35
N PRO A 106 19.69 -5.39 -0.22
CA PRO A 106 18.97 -5.73 0.99
C PRO A 106 19.87 -5.69 2.24
N ASN A 107 19.33 -5.16 3.32
CA ASN A 107 20.03 -5.14 4.61
C ASN A 107 20.04 -6.55 5.23
N ASP A 108 21.11 -6.89 5.94
CA ASP A 108 21.22 -8.15 6.66
C ASP A 108 20.16 -8.22 7.78
N HIS A 109 19.90 -7.07 8.42
CA HIS A 109 18.82 -6.86 9.37
C HIS A 109 17.86 -5.78 8.87
N ARG A 110 16.57 -6.11 8.82
CA ARG A 110 15.52 -5.15 8.42
C ARG A 110 15.01 -4.42 9.66
N SER A 111 14.94 -3.10 9.58
CA SER A 111 14.33 -2.26 10.61
C SER A 111 12.83 -2.14 10.39
N THR A 112 12.07 -2.17 11.47
CA THR A 112 10.63 -1.90 11.43
C THR A 112 10.41 -0.39 11.40
N VAL A 113 9.55 0.07 10.50
CA VAL A 113 9.08 1.46 10.46
C VAL A 113 7.75 1.53 11.22
N PRO A 114 7.68 2.16 12.42
CA PRO A 114 6.43 2.26 13.16
C PRO A 114 5.41 3.13 12.44
N LEU A 115 4.17 2.70 12.46
CA LEU A 115 3.07 3.47 11.89
C LEU A 115 2.97 4.87 12.55
N ARG A 116 3.16 4.95 13.87
CA ARG A 116 3.09 6.22 14.58
C ARG A 116 4.05 7.27 14.01
N SER A 117 5.30 6.90 13.73
CA SER A 117 6.27 7.83 13.16
C SER A 117 5.86 8.32 11.77
N LEU A 118 5.21 7.48 10.97
CA LEU A 118 4.69 7.87 9.66
C LEU A 118 3.52 8.85 9.78
N LEU A 119 2.61 8.63 10.73
CA LEU A 119 1.45 9.49 10.96
C LEU A 119 1.80 10.80 11.69
N GLU A 120 2.88 10.83 12.47
CA GLU A 120 3.42 12.04 13.11
C GLU A 120 4.21 12.92 12.12
N ASP A 121 4.69 12.33 11.02
CA ASP A 121 5.49 13.04 10.02
C ASP A 121 4.70 14.19 9.38
N LYS A 122 5.40 15.29 9.12
CA LYS A 122 4.85 16.48 8.50
C LYS A 122 4.20 16.18 7.13
N ALA A 123 4.82 15.29 6.33
CA ALA A 123 4.31 14.90 5.03
C ALA A 123 2.90 14.26 5.11
N PHE A 124 2.60 13.53 6.20
CA PHE A 124 1.26 12.98 6.42
C PHE A 124 0.32 14.01 7.01
N ARG A 125 0.75 14.73 8.06
CA ARG A 125 -0.11 15.68 8.79
C ARG A 125 -0.57 16.86 7.97
N GLU A 126 0.27 17.35 7.06
CA GLU A 126 -0.02 18.47 6.16
C GLU A 126 -0.46 18.01 4.77
N SER A 127 -0.72 16.71 4.59
CA SER A 127 -1.19 16.17 3.32
C SER A 127 -2.53 16.77 2.93
N THR A 128 -2.63 17.21 1.68
CA THR A 128 -3.88 17.67 1.06
C THR A 128 -4.65 16.57 0.35
N ALA A 129 -4.20 15.31 0.50
CA ALA A 129 -4.82 14.15 -0.10
C ALA A 129 -6.24 13.94 0.43
N GLU A 130 -7.16 13.55 -0.45
CA GLU A 130 -8.54 13.22 -0.06
C GLU A 130 -8.57 11.93 0.78
N LEU A 131 -7.76 10.94 0.43
CA LEU A 131 -7.62 9.68 1.15
C LEU A 131 -6.13 9.37 1.38
N PRO A 132 -5.47 10.06 2.34
CA PRO A 132 -4.04 9.88 2.57
C PRO A 132 -3.75 8.52 3.19
N ILE A 133 -2.85 7.76 2.60
CA ILE A 133 -2.30 6.53 3.17
C ILE A 133 -0.78 6.62 3.27
N ALA A 134 -0.26 6.27 4.43
CA ALA A 134 1.18 6.20 4.68
C ALA A 134 1.67 4.78 4.37
N ILE A 135 2.42 4.63 3.27
CA ILE A 135 2.87 3.31 2.79
C ILE A 135 4.26 2.93 3.28
N GLY A 136 4.97 3.82 3.95
CA GLY A 136 6.31 3.57 4.47
C GLY A 136 7.13 4.84 4.58
N SER A 137 8.43 4.67 4.80
CA SER A 137 9.39 5.77 4.91
C SER A 137 10.34 5.76 3.72
N THR A 138 10.68 6.95 3.23
CA THR A 138 11.74 7.15 2.25
C THR A 138 13.12 6.96 2.89
N LYS A 139 14.16 6.91 2.07
CA LYS A 139 15.57 6.81 2.51
C LYS A 139 16.00 7.96 3.42
N VAL A 140 15.43 9.14 3.24
CA VAL A 140 15.65 10.33 4.07
C VAL A 140 14.68 10.41 5.26
N GLN A 141 14.06 9.28 5.62
CA GLN A 141 13.17 9.14 6.78
C GLN A 141 11.91 9.98 6.75
N ILE A 142 11.48 10.42 5.57
CA ILE A 142 10.21 11.13 5.37
C ILE A 142 9.12 10.12 5.04
N ALA A 143 7.95 10.26 5.62
CA ALA A 143 6.81 9.41 5.31
C ALA A 143 6.42 9.51 3.83
N LYS A 144 6.29 8.37 3.17
CA LYS A 144 5.75 8.30 1.82
C LYS A 144 4.24 8.21 1.90
N VAL A 145 3.57 9.29 1.55
CA VAL A 145 2.12 9.39 1.52
C VAL A 145 1.64 9.34 0.08
N ILE A 146 0.59 8.58 -0.17
CA ILE A 146 -0.12 8.57 -1.45
C ILE A 146 -1.60 8.89 -1.22
N ASP A 147 -2.26 9.50 -2.20
CA ASP A 147 -3.70 9.66 -2.21
C ASP A 147 -4.34 8.44 -2.86
N LEU A 148 -5.19 7.72 -2.13
CA LEU A 148 -5.90 6.57 -2.67
C LEU A 148 -6.89 6.97 -3.78
N VAL A 149 -7.33 8.22 -3.83
CA VAL A 149 -8.17 8.73 -4.93
C VAL A 149 -7.39 8.80 -6.24
N ASP A 150 -6.10 9.15 -6.18
CA ASP A 150 -5.24 9.19 -7.37
C ASP A 150 -4.76 7.78 -7.79
N ALA A 151 -4.74 6.83 -6.83
CA ALA A 151 -4.47 5.42 -7.05
C ALA A 151 -5.68 4.57 -6.62
N PRO A 152 -6.80 4.64 -7.35
CA PRO A 152 -8.10 4.12 -6.89
C PRO A 152 -8.15 2.60 -6.72
N HIS A 153 -7.19 1.88 -7.30
CA HIS A 153 -7.07 0.44 -7.19
C HIS A 153 -5.62 0.07 -6.91
N ILE A 154 -5.38 -0.61 -5.80
CA ILE A 154 -4.06 -1.05 -5.38
C ILE A 154 -4.06 -2.56 -5.23
N LEU A 155 -3.10 -3.23 -5.84
CA LEU A 155 -2.80 -4.62 -5.61
C LEU A 155 -1.59 -4.74 -4.67
N VAL A 156 -1.80 -5.31 -3.50
CA VAL A 156 -0.75 -5.61 -2.53
C VAL A 156 -0.38 -7.08 -2.66
N ALA A 157 0.83 -7.37 -3.09
CA ALA A 157 1.33 -8.73 -3.24
C ALA A 157 2.63 -8.92 -2.46
N GLY A 158 2.83 -10.11 -1.93
CA GLY A 158 4.04 -10.46 -1.19
C GLY A 158 4.03 -11.91 -0.76
N ALA A 159 5.22 -12.49 -0.58
CA ALA A 159 5.33 -13.82 -0.01
C ALA A 159 4.86 -13.84 1.46
N THR A 160 4.57 -15.02 1.97
CA THR A 160 4.17 -15.22 3.36
C THR A 160 5.16 -14.56 4.33
N LYS A 161 4.65 -13.87 5.35
CA LYS A 161 5.43 -13.13 6.37
C LYS A 161 6.25 -11.93 5.83
N GLN A 162 5.96 -11.44 4.62
CA GLN A 162 6.63 -10.25 4.06
C GLN A 162 5.90 -8.93 4.35
N GLY A 163 4.85 -8.95 5.17
CA GLY A 163 4.18 -7.75 5.66
C GLY A 163 2.96 -7.29 4.84
N LYS A 164 2.36 -8.16 3.98
CA LYS A 164 1.13 -7.85 3.22
C LYS A 164 0.02 -7.33 4.16
N SER A 165 -0.34 -8.10 5.17
CA SER A 165 -1.40 -7.74 6.13
C SER A 165 -1.04 -6.47 6.91
N VAL A 166 0.22 -6.33 7.34
CA VAL A 166 0.69 -5.12 8.03
C VAL A 166 0.55 -3.88 7.14
N CYS A 167 0.84 -3.99 5.85
CA CYS A 167 0.66 -2.90 4.90
C CYS A 167 -0.83 -2.51 4.78
N ILE A 168 -1.73 -3.48 4.67
CA ILE A 168 -3.17 -3.24 4.60
C ILE A 168 -3.68 -2.59 5.90
N HIS A 169 -3.28 -3.10 7.08
CA HIS A 169 -3.61 -2.49 8.36
C HIS A 169 -3.09 -1.05 8.48
N SER A 170 -1.90 -0.77 7.96
CA SER A 170 -1.33 0.58 7.91
C SER A 170 -2.18 1.53 7.04
N MET A 171 -2.69 1.04 5.89
CA MET A 171 -3.60 1.80 5.03
C MET A 171 -4.91 2.11 5.75
N VAL A 172 -5.55 1.10 6.35
CA VAL A 172 -6.80 1.28 7.11
C VAL A 172 -6.59 2.27 8.27
N ALA A 173 -5.53 2.09 9.05
CA ALA A 173 -5.22 2.98 10.16
C ALA A 173 -4.93 4.41 9.68
N SER A 174 -4.21 4.60 8.57
CA SER A 174 -3.98 5.93 8.00
C SER A 174 -5.30 6.67 7.73
N LEU A 175 -6.29 5.97 7.18
CA LEU A 175 -7.62 6.52 6.92
C LEU A 175 -8.39 6.78 8.22
N LEU A 176 -8.34 5.88 9.19
CA LEU A 176 -9.01 6.06 10.49
C LEU A 176 -8.46 7.24 11.28
N PHE A 177 -7.15 7.52 11.19
CA PHE A 177 -6.50 8.65 11.86
C PHE A 177 -6.66 9.98 11.11
N SER A 178 -7.10 9.96 9.84
CA SER A 178 -7.20 11.18 9.01
C SER A 178 -8.61 11.53 8.56
N LYS A 179 -9.54 10.57 8.50
CA LYS A 179 -10.88 10.75 7.94
C LYS A 179 -11.98 10.33 8.90
N ARG A 180 -13.08 11.08 8.85
CA ARG A 180 -14.27 10.82 9.66
C ARG A 180 -15.19 9.81 8.96
N PRO A 181 -16.16 9.20 9.70
CA PRO A 181 -17.11 8.25 9.10
C PRO A 181 -18.05 8.84 8.03
N ASP A 182 -18.19 10.15 7.99
CA ASP A 182 -18.93 10.87 6.93
C ASP A 182 -18.08 11.19 5.69
N GLU A 183 -16.78 10.97 5.76
CA GLU A 183 -15.83 11.18 4.66
C GLU A 183 -15.41 9.86 4.00
N VAL A 184 -15.29 8.78 4.78
CA VAL A 184 -14.89 7.46 4.27
C VAL A 184 -15.70 6.34 4.90
N LYS A 185 -16.01 5.33 4.11
CA LYS A 185 -16.64 4.08 4.50
C LYS A 185 -15.80 2.90 4.01
N PHE A 186 -15.90 1.79 4.73
CA PHE A 186 -15.15 0.56 4.42
C PHE A 186 -16.07 -0.61 4.11
N VAL A 187 -15.60 -1.45 3.20
CA VAL A 187 -16.11 -2.80 2.97
C VAL A 187 -14.94 -3.76 3.14
N PHE A 188 -15.09 -4.76 3.97
CA PHE A 188 -14.06 -5.79 4.18
C PHE A 188 -14.58 -7.15 3.70
N ILE A 189 -13.80 -7.79 2.84
CA ILE A 189 -14.03 -9.14 2.34
C ILE A 189 -12.84 -9.99 2.78
N ASP A 190 -13.08 -10.93 3.71
CA ASP A 190 -12.07 -11.80 4.33
C ASP A 190 -12.58 -13.23 4.42
N PRO A 191 -12.42 -14.03 3.36
CA PRO A 191 -12.89 -15.41 3.34
C PRO A 191 -12.28 -16.32 4.41
N LYS A 192 -11.08 -15.98 4.88
CA LYS A 192 -10.34 -16.76 5.90
C LYS A 192 -10.62 -16.30 7.34
N MET A 193 -11.24 -15.15 7.52
CA MET A 193 -11.41 -14.50 8.83
C MET A 193 -10.10 -14.30 9.60
N SER A 194 -9.00 -14.06 8.88
CA SER A 194 -7.66 -13.98 9.44
C SER A 194 -7.23 -12.56 9.75
N ASP A 195 -7.56 -11.61 8.88
CA ASP A 195 -6.95 -10.28 8.92
C ASP A 195 -7.92 -9.16 9.34
N PHE A 196 -9.23 -9.28 9.03
CA PHE A 196 -10.16 -8.16 9.22
C PHE A 196 -11.16 -8.32 10.38
N SER A 197 -11.09 -9.41 11.13
CA SER A 197 -12.04 -9.71 12.22
C SER A 197 -12.14 -8.58 13.28
N GLU A 198 -11.03 -7.91 13.57
CA GLU A 198 -10.95 -6.84 14.56
C GLU A 198 -11.71 -5.57 14.13
N TYR A 199 -11.82 -5.32 12.82
CA TYR A 199 -12.54 -4.16 12.30
C TYR A 199 -14.06 -4.26 12.45
N ARG A 200 -14.60 -5.39 12.92
CA ARG A 200 -16.02 -5.50 13.29
C ARG A 200 -16.44 -4.43 14.31
N ALA A 201 -15.53 -3.99 15.16
CA ALA A 201 -15.77 -2.89 16.09
C ALA A 201 -16.18 -1.56 15.40
N LEU A 202 -15.86 -1.40 14.12
CA LEU A 202 -16.17 -0.20 13.34
C LEU A 202 -17.56 -0.24 12.68
N GLN A 203 -18.35 -1.32 12.84
CA GLN A 203 -19.59 -1.55 12.09
C GLN A 203 -20.59 -0.39 12.19
N ASN A 204 -20.72 0.23 13.35
CA ASN A 204 -21.72 1.29 13.57
C ASN A 204 -21.36 2.65 12.97
N HIS A 205 -20.10 2.82 12.51
CA HIS A 205 -19.60 4.11 12.06
C HIS A 205 -19.02 4.06 10.66
N TYR A 206 -18.04 3.20 10.42
CA TYR A 206 -17.25 3.19 9.18
C TYR A 206 -17.68 2.12 8.18
N LEU A 207 -18.33 1.03 8.61
CA LEU A 207 -18.61 -0.07 7.70
C LEU A 207 -19.88 0.16 6.88
N CYS A 208 -19.82 -0.21 5.60
CA CYS A 208 -20.97 -0.33 4.73
C CYS A 208 -21.57 -1.73 4.89
N VAL A 209 -22.90 -1.77 4.99
CA VAL A 209 -23.68 -3.00 5.04
C VAL A 209 -24.68 -2.96 3.91
N LEU A 210 -24.86 -4.08 3.19
CA LEU A 210 -25.91 -4.18 2.18
C LEU A 210 -27.29 -4.13 2.84
N PRO A 211 -28.22 -3.32 2.31
CA PRO A 211 -29.60 -3.32 2.79
C PRO A 211 -30.23 -4.72 2.65
N GLY A 212 -30.94 -5.17 3.68
CA GLY A 212 -31.70 -6.42 3.64
C GLY A 212 -30.88 -7.72 3.81
N THR A 213 -29.59 -7.63 4.16
CA THR A 213 -28.84 -8.82 4.54
C THR A 213 -29.30 -9.33 5.91
N PRO A 214 -29.59 -10.66 6.08
CA PRO A 214 -30.08 -11.23 7.33
C PRO A 214 -29.12 -11.08 8.52
N ASN A 215 -27.89 -10.75 8.26
CA ASN A 215 -26.83 -10.60 9.26
C ASN A 215 -26.51 -9.12 9.48
N GLU A 216 -27.38 -8.40 10.19
CA GLU A 216 -27.00 -7.14 10.85
C GLU A 216 -25.79 -7.30 11.79
N GLY A 217 -25.30 -8.52 11.98
CA GLY A 217 -24.17 -8.87 12.85
C GLY A 217 -22.84 -9.11 12.18
N SER A 218 -22.73 -9.18 10.85
CA SER A 218 -21.43 -9.43 10.18
C SER A 218 -21.13 -8.37 9.15
N ALA A 219 -20.54 -7.29 9.60
CA ALA A 219 -20.05 -6.22 8.73
C ALA A 219 -18.78 -6.61 7.95
N ILE A 220 -18.24 -7.82 8.19
CA ILE A 220 -17.12 -8.39 7.44
C ILE A 220 -17.64 -9.58 6.65
N VAL A 221 -17.42 -9.53 5.36
CA VAL A 221 -17.91 -10.52 4.40
C VAL A 221 -16.96 -11.71 4.36
N THR A 222 -17.47 -12.89 4.72
CA THR A 222 -16.64 -14.11 4.84
C THR A 222 -17.02 -15.19 3.83
N SER A 223 -18.28 -15.21 3.37
CA SER A 223 -18.72 -16.19 2.39
C SER A 223 -18.53 -15.66 0.96
N PRO A 224 -18.17 -16.53 0.01
CA PRO A 224 -18.06 -16.15 -1.40
C PRO A 224 -19.38 -15.68 -2.01
N GLN A 225 -20.51 -16.22 -1.55
CA GLN A 225 -21.84 -15.79 -2.00
C GLN A 225 -22.12 -14.35 -1.56
N ASP A 226 -21.81 -14.02 -0.31
CA ASP A 226 -21.99 -12.66 0.19
C ASP A 226 -20.98 -11.71 -0.47
N ALA A 227 -19.76 -12.17 -0.76
CA ALA A 227 -18.78 -11.39 -1.49
C ALA A 227 -19.28 -11.01 -2.90
N ALA A 228 -19.92 -11.95 -3.63
CA ALA A 228 -20.53 -11.66 -4.92
C ALA A 228 -21.65 -10.61 -4.77
N ASN A 229 -22.54 -10.79 -3.80
CA ASN A 229 -23.66 -9.88 -3.56
C ASN A 229 -23.18 -8.47 -3.18
N VAL A 230 -22.16 -8.37 -2.32
CA VAL A 230 -21.57 -7.09 -1.90
C VAL A 230 -20.88 -6.39 -3.07
N LEU A 231 -20.11 -7.09 -3.88
CA LEU A 231 -19.45 -6.51 -5.04
C LEU A 231 -20.44 -6.05 -6.12
N GLU A 232 -21.53 -6.79 -6.33
CA GLU A 232 -22.62 -6.35 -7.20
C GLU A 232 -23.34 -5.12 -6.63
N GLY A 233 -23.56 -5.08 -5.32
CA GLY A 233 -24.09 -3.92 -4.60
C GLY A 233 -23.20 -2.69 -4.74
N LEU A 234 -21.88 -2.84 -4.65
CA LEU A 234 -20.93 -1.75 -4.91
C LEU A 234 -20.98 -1.27 -6.38
N CYS A 235 -21.20 -2.18 -7.33
CA CYS A 235 -21.42 -1.79 -8.72
C CYS A 235 -22.72 -0.97 -8.90
N ALA A 236 -23.78 -1.33 -8.20
CA ALA A 236 -25.04 -0.58 -8.24
C ALA A 236 -24.87 0.80 -7.58
N GLU A 237 -24.28 0.86 -6.39
CA GLU A 237 -23.95 2.13 -5.70
C GLU A 237 -23.11 3.05 -6.58
N MET A 238 -22.11 2.50 -7.28
CA MET A 238 -21.29 3.26 -8.22
C MET A 238 -22.13 3.89 -9.33
N GLU A 239 -23.07 3.14 -9.93
CA GLU A 239 -23.97 3.67 -10.98
C GLU A 239 -24.91 4.77 -10.42
N ASP A 240 -25.44 4.58 -9.23
CA ASP A 240 -26.31 5.57 -8.58
C ASP A 240 -25.53 6.86 -8.27
N ARG A 241 -24.27 6.74 -7.87
CA ARG A 241 -23.38 7.90 -7.68
C ARG A 241 -23.08 8.61 -8.99
N TYR A 242 -22.86 7.90 -10.09
CA TYR A 242 -22.71 8.53 -11.40
C TYR A 242 -23.93 9.37 -11.78
N ASN A 243 -25.13 8.84 -11.53
CA ASN A 243 -26.38 9.59 -11.77
C ASN A 243 -26.45 10.85 -10.87
N THR A 244 -26.06 10.73 -9.60
CA THR A 244 -26.00 11.85 -8.66
C THR A 244 -25.00 12.92 -9.10
N LEU A 245 -23.81 12.52 -9.53
CA LEU A 245 -22.78 13.43 -10.04
C LEU A 245 -23.26 14.15 -11.31
N LEU A 246 -23.93 13.43 -12.21
CA LEU A 246 -24.47 13.99 -13.44
C LEU A 246 -25.54 15.05 -13.14
N GLN A 247 -26.48 14.78 -12.23
CA GLN A 247 -27.52 15.73 -11.82
C GLN A 247 -26.94 16.99 -11.16
N ALA A 248 -25.81 16.84 -10.44
CA ALA A 248 -25.13 17.95 -9.79
C ALA A 248 -24.13 18.70 -10.69
N ASN A 249 -23.99 18.32 -11.98
CA ASN A 249 -22.92 18.80 -12.85
C ASN A 249 -21.52 18.69 -12.21
N ALA A 250 -21.25 17.58 -11.55
CA ALA A 250 -19.98 17.29 -10.92
C ALA A 250 -19.24 16.19 -11.69
N ASN A 251 -17.93 16.35 -11.87
CA ASN A 251 -17.12 15.41 -12.62
C ASN A 251 -16.67 14.21 -11.77
N ASN A 252 -16.62 14.35 -10.45
CA ASN A 252 -16.18 13.34 -9.49
C ASN A 252 -16.69 13.67 -8.09
N ILE A 253 -16.48 12.76 -7.13
CA ILE A 253 -16.89 12.94 -5.72
C ILE A 253 -16.26 14.18 -5.09
N ARG A 254 -14.98 14.47 -5.37
CA ARG A 254 -14.30 15.69 -4.87
C ARG A 254 -15.01 16.97 -5.32
N ASP A 255 -15.36 17.05 -6.60
CA ASP A 255 -16.08 18.19 -7.17
C ASP A 255 -17.49 18.31 -6.59
N TYR A 256 -18.20 17.19 -6.48
CA TYR A 256 -19.51 17.11 -5.84
C TYR A 256 -19.46 17.62 -4.39
N ASN A 257 -18.55 17.08 -3.58
CA ASN A 257 -18.43 17.43 -2.17
C ASN A 257 -18.03 18.89 -1.90
N ARG A 258 -17.49 19.57 -2.91
CA ARG A 258 -17.22 21.03 -2.84
C ARG A 258 -18.46 21.88 -3.14
N LYS A 259 -19.38 21.38 -3.97
CA LYS A 259 -20.54 22.12 -4.47
C LYS A 259 -21.82 21.83 -3.70
N ALA A 260 -22.00 20.60 -3.24
CA ALA A 260 -23.24 20.13 -2.62
C ALA A 260 -23.25 20.37 -1.10
N GLU A 261 -24.45 20.63 -0.56
CA GLU A 261 -24.65 20.71 0.89
C GLU A 261 -24.46 19.35 1.59
N GLY A 262 -24.82 18.24 0.93
CA GLY A 262 -24.60 16.88 1.40
C GLY A 262 -23.32 16.30 0.83
N LYS A 263 -22.51 15.61 1.66
CA LYS A 263 -21.29 14.95 1.22
C LYS A 263 -21.51 13.48 0.90
N LEU A 264 -20.89 13.00 -0.17
CA LEU A 264 -20.78 11.58 -0.48
C LEU A 264 -19.47 11.05 0.13
N PRO A 265 -19.51 10.07 1.06
CA PRO A 265 -18.29 9.47 1.57
C PRO A 265 -17.63 8.63 0.48
N TYR A 266 -16.30 8.58 0.47
CA TYR A 266 -15.59 7.58 -0.31
C TYR A 266 -15.87 6.19 0.25
N ILE A 267 -15.96 5.18 -0.61
CA ILE A 267 -16.08 3.78 -0.20
C ILE A 267 -14.80 3.06 -0.60
N VAL A 268 -14.09 2.52 0.39
CA VAL A 268 -12.87 1.74 0.17
C VAL A 268 -13.16 0.28 0.47
N CYS A 269 -13.02 -0.58 -0.54
CA CYS A 269 -13.20 -2.02 -0.41
C CYS A 269 -11.85 -2.72 -0.25
N PHE A 270 -11.65 -3.38 0.87
CA PHE A 270 -10.48 -4.22 1.13
C PHE A 270 -10.85 -5.68 0.91
N ILE A 271 -10.08 -6.35 0.08
CA ILE A 271 -10.23 -7.77 -0.21
C ILE A 271 -8.94 -8.47 0.22
N ASP A 272 -9.02 -9.31 1.24
CA ASP A 272 -7.92 -10.21 1.56
C ASP A 272 -8.00 -11.45 0.67
N GLU A 273 -6.87 -12.00 0.29
CA GLU A 273 -6.70 -13.21 -0.50
C GLU A 273 -7.65 -13.31 -1.72
N TYR A 274 -7.42 -12.43 -2.70
CA TYR A 274 -8.18 -12.41 -3.97
C TYR A 274 -8.24 -13.78 -4.66
N GLY A 275 -7.16 -14.58 -4.53
CA GLY A 275 -7.10 -15.92 -5.10
C GLY A 275 -8.20 -16.84 -4.58
N ASP A 276 -8.50 -16.79 -3.29
CA ASP A 276 -9.53 -17.64 -2.68
C ASP A 276 -10.95 -17.31 -3.19
N LEU A 277 -11.19 -16.08 -3.57
CA LEU A 277 -12.48 -15.66 -4.14
C LEU A 277 -12.67 -16.10 -5.59
N THR A 278 -11.57 -16.30 -6.33
CA THR A 278 -11.65 -16.50 -7.78
C THR A 278 -11.23 -17.90 -8.23
N VAL A 279 -10.34 -18.58 -7.50
CA VAL A 279 -9.73 -19.84 -7.91
C VAL A 279 -10.24 -21.04 -7.10
N ALA A 280 -10.69 -20.85 -5.87
CA ALA A 280 -10.87 -21.92 -4.88
C ALA A 280 -12.11 -22.80 -5.03
N PHE A 281 -12.95 -22.57 -6.01
CA PHE A 281 -14.29 -23.19 -6.00
C PHE A 281 -14.44 -24.42 -6.90
N GLY A 282 -13.52 -25.35 -6.89
CA GLY A 282 -13.74 -26.73 -7.37
C GLY A 282 -14.47 -26.92 -8.72
N ALA A 283 -14.70 -28.16 -9.13
CA ALA A 283 -15.31 -28.50 -10.42
C ALA A 283 -16.84 -28.25 -10.51
N LYS A 284 -17.50 -27.81 -9.43
CA LYS A 284 -18.96 -27.61 -9.41
C LYS A 284 -19.39 -26.39 -10.26
N LYS A 285 -20.45 -26.53 -11.03
CA LYS A 285 -20.99 -25.49 -11.93
C LYS A 285 -21.33 -24.19 -11.18
N GLU A 286 -21.93 -24.30 -9.99
CA GLU A 286 -22.32 -23.17 -9.15
C GLU A 286 -21.10 -22.35 -8.69
N SER A 287 -20.00 -23.00 -8.34
CA SER A 287 -18.75 -22.33 -7.93
C SER A 287 -18.12 -21.55 -9.08
N LYS A 288 -18.18 -22.08 -10.30
CA LYS A 288 -17.68 -21.38 -11.50
C LYS A 288 -18.51 -20.13 -11.81
N GLU A 289 -19.83 -20.22 -11.65
CA GLU A 289 -20.71 -19.08 -11.88
C GLU A 289 -20.47 -17.97 -10.85
N LEU A 290 -20.30 -18.34 -9.59
CA LEU A 290 -19.98 -17.41 -8.51
C LEU A 290 -18.65 -16.69 -8.74
N SER A 291 -17.60 -17.42 -9.11
CA SER A 291 -16.29 -16.85 -9.47
C SER A 291 -16.39 -15.87 -10.65
N LYS A 292 -17.21 -16.18 -11.66
CA LYS A 292 -17.45 -15.25 -12.77
C LYS A 292 -18.15 -13.97 -12.32
N ARG A 293 -19.16 -14.05 -11.46
CA ARG A 293 -19.88 -12.87 -10.93
C ARG A 293 -18.92 -11.98 -10.15
N ILE A 294 -18.10 -12.56 -9.24
CA ILE A 294 -17.09 -11.84 -8.47
C ILE A 294 -16.09 -11.15 -9.40
N THR A 295 -15.52 -11.90 -10.34
CA THR A 295 -14.51 -11.36 -11.28
C THR A 295 -15.11 -10.24 -12.15
N ALA A 296 -16.32 -10.42 -12.69
CA ALA A 296 -16.99 -9.41 -13.50
C ALA A 296 -17.24 -8.11 -12.71
N SER A 297 -17.69 -8.23 -11.46
CA SER A 297 -17.92 -7.08 -10.57
C SER A 297 -16.62 -6.33 -10.26
N ILE A 298 -15.53 -7.06 -9.94
CA ILE A 298 -14.23 -6.44 -9.69
C ILE A 298 -13.69 -5.73 -10.93
N ILE A 299 -13.80 -6.35 -12.12
CA ILE A 299 -13.39 -5.72 -13.39
C ILE A 299 -14.19 -4.43 -13.60
N ARG A 300 -15.52 -4.47 -13.41
CA ARG A 300 -16.40 -3.30 -13.58
C ARG A 300 -16.01 -2.17 -12.60
N LEU A 301 -15.79 -2.49 -11.34
CA LEU A 301 -15.33 -1.52 -10.34
C LEU A 301 -13.95 -0.96 -10.70
N ALA A 302 -13.00 -1.81 -11.12
CA ALA A 302 -11.66 -1.39 -11.49
C ALA A 302 -11.64 -0.47 -12.73
N GLN A 303 -12.53 -0.69 -13.68
CA GLN A 303 -12.63 0.14 -14.88
C GLN A 303 -13.33 1.47 -14.65
N ARG A 304 -14.31 1.53 -13.75
CA ARG A 304 -15.21 2.68 -13.59
C ARG A 304 -15.19 3.31 -12.21
N GLY A 305 -14.63 2.69 -11.19
CA GLY A 305 -14.64 3.20 -9.81
C GLY A 305 -13.69 4.38 -9.54
N ARG A 306 -13.38 5.18 -10.56
CA ARG A 306 -12.42 6.30 -10.47
C ARG A 306 -13.07 7.66 -10.24
N ALA A 307 -14.35 7.81 -10.48
CA ALA A 307 -15.07 9.09 -10.40
C ALA A 307 -15.56 9.44 -8.99
#